data_c5e15ee231aedbbd1000c8a1b4225547
#
_entry.id   c5e15ee231aedbbd1000c8a1b4225547
#
_cell.length_a   1.000
_cell.length_b   1.000
_cell.length_c   1.000
_cell.angle_alpha   90.00
_cell.angle_beta   90.00
_cell.angle_gamma   90.00
#
_symmetry.space_group_name_H-M   'P 1'
#
loop_
_entity.id
_entity.type
_entity.pdbx_description
1 polymer ?
#
loop_
_entity_poly.entity_id
_entity_poly.type
_entity_poly.pdbx_seq_one_letter_code
_entity_poly.pdbx_strand_id
1 'polypeptide(L)'
;MKKQSITQISEQISVPLAAISAPQRIAILLAIGTGEACVCHLETALGWRQAYISQHLMALRKADILQDRREGRYVFYKLRNASFLDLITASATLSGLAAEAVSTLVNTRTYPACECPQCVPALIPVNSL
;
A
#
# COMPACT_ATOMS: atom_id res chain seq x y z
N MET A 1 -21.71 18.64 -22.66
CA MET A 1 -20.59 17.72 -22.38
C MET A 1 -20.04 17.15 -23.67
N LYS A 2 -18.76 17.24 -23.89
CA LYS A 2 -18.14 16.56 -25.02
C LYS A 2 -18.07 15.07 -24.77
N LYS A 3 -18.50 14.29 -25.74
CA LYS A 3 -18.39 12.82 -25.69
C LYS A 3 -16.94 12.43 -25.90
N GLN A 4 -16.35 11.70 -24.95
CA GLN A 4 -14.99 11.23 -25.06
C GLN A 4 -14.89 10.05 -26.02
N SER A 5 -13.82 10.03 -26.82
CA SER A 5 -13.54 8.91 -27.71
C SER A 5 -13.02 7.69 -26.91
N ILE A 6 -13.06 6.51 -27.52
CA ILE A 6 -12.50 5.29 -26.94
C ILE A 6 -11.02 5.50 -26.61
N THR A 7 -10.28 6.15 -27.48
CA THR A 7 -8.85 6.42 -27.26
C THR A 7 -8.61 7.30 -26.04
N GLN A 8 -9.39 8.37 -25.89
CA GLN A 8 -9.28 9.26 -24.72
C GLN A 8 -9.60 8.54 -23.42
N ILE A 9 -10.65 7.73 -23.43
CA ILE A 9 -11.05 6.96 -22.25
C ILE A 9 -9.98 5.92 -21.90
N SER A 10 -9.45 5.21 -22.91
CA SER A 10 -8.43 4.19 -22.68
C SER A 10 -7.13 4.78 -22.10
N GLU A 11 -6.73 5.96 -22.54
CA GLU A 11 -5.59 6.66 -21.98
C GLU A 11 -5.80 6.98 -20.50
N GLN A 12 -6.99 7.50 -20.14
CA GLN A 12 -7.31 7.80 -18.75
C GLN A 12 -7.34 6.56 -17.87
N ILE A 13 -7.90 5.46 -18.36
CA ILE A 13 -7.95 4.18 -17.64
C ILE A 13 -6.55 3.61 -17.43
N SER A 14 -5.67 3.78 -18.41
CA SER A 14 -4.31 3.22 -18.34
C SER A 14 -3.43 3.88 -17.26
N VAL A 15 -3.72 5.12 -16.87
CA VAL A 15 -2.87 5.86 -15.92
C VAL A 15 -2.74 5.15 -14.58
N PRO A 16 -3.82 4.82 -13.86
CA PRO A 16 -3.68 4.11 -12.58
C PRO A 16 -3.15 2.69 -12.75
N LEU A 17 -3.49 2.03 -13.84
CA LEU A 17 -2.99 0.66 -14.11
C LEU A 17 -1.47 0.66 -14.30
N ALA A 18 -0.95 1.61 -15.08
CA ALA A 18 0.49 1.73 -15.32
C ALA A 18 1.23 2.07 -14.01
N ALA A 19 0.65 2.92 -13.18
CA ALA A 19 1.28 3.37 -11.95
C ALA A 19 1.49 2.23 -10.95
N ILE A 20 0.65 1.20 -10.96
CA ILE A 20 0.74 0.07 -10.03
C ILE A 20 1.14 -1.24 -10.70
N SER A 21 1.58 -1.22 -11.96
CA SER A 21 1.86 -2.46 -12.70
C SER A 21 3.09 -3.21 -12.21
N ALA A 22 4.01 -2.56 -11.51
CA ALA A 22 5.20 -3.22 -10.98
C ALA A 22 4.83 -4.09 -9.77
N PRO A 23 5.29 -5.38 -9.72
CA PRO A 23 4.98 -6.26 -8.58
C PRO A 23 5.37 -5.66 -7.23
N GLN A 24 6.49 -4.93 -7.19
CA GLN A 24 6.99 -4.31 -5.96
C GLN A 24 6.03 -3.24 -5.44
N ARG A 25 5.41 -2.48 -6.33
CA ARG A 25 4.43 -1.46 -5.94
C ARG A 25 3.15 -2.10 -5.42
N ILE A 26 2.69 -3.16 -6.06
CA ILE A 26 1.54 -3.94 -5.60
C ILE A 26 1.82 -4.50 -4.20
N ALA A 27 3.00 -5.07 -3.97
CA ALA A 27 3.38 -5.61 -2.67
C ALA A 27 3.34 -4.53 -1.57
N ILE A 28 3.84 -3.33 -1.86
CA ILE A 28 3.79 -2.20 -0.93
C ILE A 28 2.34 -1.81 -0.61
N LEU A 29 1.49 -1.71 -1.63
CA LEU A 29 0.09 -1.35 -1.43
C LEU A 29 -0.66 -2.39 -0.60
N LEU A 30 -0.38 -3.68 -0.81
CA LEU A 30 -0.93 -4.75 0.00
C LEU A 30 -0.46 -4.68 1.44
N ALA A 31 0.82 -4.37 1.66
CA ALA A 31 1.38 -4.23 3.00
C ALA A 31 0.81 -3.02 3.76
N ILE A 32 0.53 -1.92 3.06
CA ILE A 32 -0.14 -0.76 3.64
C ILE A 32 -1.61 -1.08 3.94
N GLY A 33 -2.28 -1.75 3.01
CA GLY A 33 -3.67 -2.14 3.17
C GLY A 33 -4.61 -0.95 3.34
N THR A 34 -5.58 -1.09 4.23
CA THR A 34 -6.58 -0.05 4.52
C THR A 34 -6.15 0.95 5.58
N GLY A 35 -5.00 0.72 6.22
CA GLY A 35 -4.48 1.59 7.27
C GLY A 35 -3.31 2.43 6.79
N GLU A 36 -2.37 2.65 7.70
CA GLU A 36 -1.14 3.38 7.44
C GLU A 36 0.06 2.51 7.76
N ALA A 37 1.19 2.77 7.09
CA ALA A 37 2.44 2.09 7.38
C ALA A 37 3.62 3.04 7.24
N CYS A 38 4.58 2.96 8.16
CA CYS A 38 5.86 3.64 8.05
C CYS A 38 6.84 2.76 7.26
N VAL A 39 7.99 3.32 6.88
CA VAL A 39 9.00 2.56 6.13
C VAL A 39 9.50 1.36 6.93
N CYS A 40 9.70 1.52 8.25
CA CYS A 40 10.10 0.42 9.14
C CYS A 40 9.12 -0.76 9.08
N HIS A 41 7.82 -0.46 9.10
CA HIS A 41 6.77 -1.47 8.96
C HIS A 41 6.91 -2.23 7.63
N LEU A 42 7.12 -1.48 6.54
CA LEU A 42 7.27 -2.07 5.21
C LEU A 42 8.54 -2.92 5.09
N GLU A 43 9.66 -2.46 5.69
CA GLU A 43 10.88 -3.25 5.73
C GLU A 43 10.64 -4.61 6.40
N THR A 44 9.95 -4.60 7.53
CA THR A 44 9.64 -5.82 8.27
C THR A 44 8.68 -6.72 7.50
N ALA A 45 7.64 -6.12 6.90
CA ALA A 45 6.63 -6.87 6.16
C ALA A 45 7.19 -7.52 4.90
N LEU A 46 8.09 -6.83 4.19
CA LEU A 46 8.55 -7.24 2.87
C LEU A 46 9.96 -7.83 2.88
N GLY A 47 10.75 -7.55 3.92
CA GLY A 47 12.14 -7.98 3.97
C GLY A 47 13.04 -7.23 2.99
N TRP A 48 12.65 -6.03 2.56
CA TRP A 48 13.40 -5.23 1.61
C TRP A 48 14.15 -4.11 2.30
N ARG A 49 15.19 -3.60 1.64
CA ARG A 49 15.98 -2.48 2.16
C ARG A 49 15.19 -1.17 2.07
N GLN A 50 15.44 -0.29 3.03
CA GLN A 50 14.79 1.01 3.11
C GLN A 50 14.90 1.82 1.82
N ALA A 51 16.09 1.89 1.22
CA ALA A 51 16.30 2.67 0.00
C ALA A 51 15.44 2.15 -1.17
N TYR A 52 15.29 0.84 -1.28
CA TYR A 52 14.47 0.22 -2.31
C TYR A 52 12.99 0.54 -2.12
N ILE A 53 12.51 0.40 -0.89
CA ILE A 53 11.12 0.73 -0.54
C ILE A 53 10.85 2.21 -0.80
N SER A 54 11.77 3.09 -0.37
CA SER A 54 11.62 4.53 -0.51
C SER A 54 11.50 4.98 -1.97
N GLN A 55 12.23 4.34 -2.89
CA GLN A 55 12.11 4.62 -4.32
C GLN A 55 10.69 4.40 -4.82
N HIS A 56 10.08 3.27 -4.43
CA HIS A 56 8.72 2.95 -4.85
C HIS A 56 7.67 3.82 -4.17
N LEU A 57 7.90 4.16 -2.89
CA LEU A 57 7.01 5.07 -2.16
C LEU A 57 6.99 6.45 -2.82
N MET A 58 8.15 6.96 -3.25
CA MET A 58 8.24 8.25 -3.95
C MET A 58 7.49 8.21 -5.27
N ALA A 59 7.63 7.13 -6.03
CA ALA A 59 6.92 6.98 -7.30
C ALA A 59 5.40 6.92 -7.10
N LEU A 60 4.95 6.18 -6.09
CA LEU A 60 3.52 6.06 -5.77
C LEU A 60 2.95 7.38 -5.26
N ARG A 61 3.72 8.13 -4.48
CA ARG A 61 3.32 9.45 -4.01
C ARG A 61 3.20 10.45 -5.16
N LYS A 62 4.17 10.46 -6.09
CA LYS A 62 4.13 11.33 -7.26
C LYS A 62 2.94 11.03 -8.17
N ALA A 63 2.52 9.77 -8.21
CA ALA A 63 1.35 9.35 -8.98
C ALA A 63 0.02 9.57 -8.24
N ASP A 64 0.05 10.22 -7.08
CA ASP A 64 -1.12 10.48 -6.23
C ASP A 64 -1.86 9.23 -5.76
N ILE A 65 -1.16 8.09 -5.70
CA ILE A 65 -1.71 6.84 -5.17
C ILE A 65 -1.60 6.81 -3.66
N LEU A 66 -0.49 7.33 -3.13
CA LEU A 66 -0.24 7.41 -1.69
C LEU A 66 -0.22 8.86 -1.22
N GLN A 67 -0.65 9.05 0.00
CA GLN A 67 -0.43 10.28 0.76
C GLN A 67 0.40 9.93 1.99
N ASP A 68 1.09 10.93 2.52
CA ASP A 68 1.94 10.74 3.69
C ASP A 68 1.58 11.74 4.79
N ARG A 69 1.89 11.35 6.02
CA ARG A 69 1.85 12.25 7.17
C ARG A 69 3.05 11.99 8.06
N ARG A 70 3.49 13.01 8.76
CA ARG A 70 4.63 12.90 9.66
C ARG A 70 4.16 12.88 11.11
N GLU A 71 4.76 11.97 11.89
CA GLU A 71 4.55 11.90 13.33
C GLU A 71 5.95 11.71 13.97
N GLY A 72 6.49 12.77 14.57
CA GLY A 72 7.86 12.78 15.06
C GLY A 72 8.85 12.49 13.93
N ARG A 73 9.67 11.47 14.11
CA ARG A 73 10.65 11.02 13.10
C ARG A 73 10.07 9.99 12.10
N TYR A 74 8.81 9.59 12.31
CA TYR A 74 8.16 8.60 11.45
C TYR A 74 7.32 9.28 10.39
N VAL A 75 7.35 8.73 9.17
CA VAL A 75 6.48 9.13 8.08
C VAL A 75 5.59 7.93 7.77
N PHE A 76 4.28 8.16 7.83
CA PHE A 76 3.28 7.13 7.56
C PHE A 76 2.68 7.34 6.19
N TYR A 77 2.53 6.25 5.45
CA TYR A 77 1.95 6.24 4.11
C TYR A 77 0.60 5.53 4.13
N LYS A 78 -0.33 6.09 3.39
CA LYS A 78 -1.71 5.61 3.33
C LYS A 78 -2.20 5.72 1.89
N LEU A 79 -3.04 4.78 1.46
CA LEU A 79 -3.71 4.88 0.16
C LEU A 79 -4.61 6.11 0.14
N ARG A 80 -4.48 6.91 -0.91
CA ARG A 80 -5.33 8.06 -1.13
C ARG A 80 -6.75 7.63 -1.49
N ASN A 81 -6.87 6.51 -2.20
CA ASN A 81 -8.15 5.96 -2.62
C ASN A 81 -8.15 4.44 -2.42
N ALA A 82 -9.03 3.96 -1.55
CA ALA A 82 -9.14 2.54 -1.23
C ALA A 82 -9.52 1.68 -2.45
N SER A 83 -10.05 2.28 -3.51
CA SER A 83 -10.37 1.57 -4.75
C SER A 83 -9.17 0.91 -5.40
N PHE A 84 -7.95 1.33 -5.07
CA PHE A 84 -6.76 0.63 -5.54
C PHE A 84 -6.67 -0.80 -5.01
N LEU A 85 -7.17 -1.06 -3.80
CA LEU A 85 -7.24 -2.41 -3.27
C LEU A 85 -8.27 -3.26 -4.02
N ASP A 86 -9.38 -2.64 -4.43
CA ASP A 86 -10.40 -3.32 -5.25
C ASP A 86 -9.82 -3.70 -6.61
N LEU A 87 -9.05 -2.80 -7.21
CA LEU A 87 -8.37 -3.04 -8.49
C LEU A 87 -7.38 -4.20 -8.37
N ILE A 88 -6.59 -4.23 -7.30
CA ILE A 88 -5.63 -5.30 -7.03
C ILE A 88 -6.37 -6.63 -6.82
N THR A 89 -7.47 -6.62 -6.07
CA THR A 89 -8.28 -7.81 -5.84
C THR A 89 -8.87 -8.36 -7.13
N ALA A 90 -9.39 -7.48 -7.99
CA ALA A 90 -9.91 -7.88 -9.29
C ALA A 90 -8.82 -8.52 -10.16
N SER A 91 -7.62 -7.93 -10.15
CA SER A 91 -6.48 -8.50 -10.88
C SER A 91 -6.05 -9.84 -10.30
N ALA A 92 -6.09 -9.99 -8.98
CA ALA A 92 -5.81 -11.27 -8.32
C ALA A 92 -6.77 -12.36 -8.80
N THR A 93 -8.05 -12.05 -8.90
CA THR A 93 -9.07 -12.96 -9.41
C THR A 93 -8.74 -13.39 -10.85
N LEU A 94 -8.37 -12.43 -11.70
CA LEU A 94 -7.96 -12.72 -13.07
C LEU A 94 -6.72 -13.61 -13.14
N SER A 95 -5.87 -13.56 -12.12
CA SER A 95 -4.66 -14.40 -12.02
C SER A 95 -4.93 -15.76 -11.40
N GLY A 96 -6.19 -16.07 -11.06
CA GLY A 96 -6.57 -17.34 -10.47
C GLY A 96 -6.42 -17.41 -8.95
N LEU A 97 -6.16 -16.28 -8.28
CA LEU A 97 -6.05 -16.24 -6.84
C LEU A 97 -7.43 -16.08 -6.19
N ALA A 98 -7.64 -16.72 -5.04
CA ALA A 98 -8.86 -16.53 -4.27
C ALA A 98 -8.86 -15.15 -3.60
N ALA A 99 -10.05 -14.54 -3.44
CA ALA A 99 -10.18 -13.24 -2.79
C ALA A 99 -9.60 -13.25 -1.37
N GLU A 100 -9.69 -14.37 -0.67
CA GLU A 100 -9.15 -14.55 0.69
C GLU A 100 -7.64 -14.38 0.74
N ALA A 101 -6.93 -14.70 -0.34
CA ALA A 101 -5.48 -14.51 -0.40
C ALA A 101 -5.11 -13.04 -0.23
N VAL A 102 -5.87 -12.15 -0.86
CA VAL A 102 -5.65 -10.70 -0.76
C VAL A 102 -6.09 -10.17 0.60
N SER A 103 -7.30 -10.52 1.04
CA SER A 103 -7.85 -10.01 2.30
C SER A 103 -7.02 -10.42 3.52
N THR A 104 -6.43 -11.60 3.50
CA THR A 104 -5.53 -12.05 4.56
C THR A 104 -4.29 -11.16 4.64
N LEU A 105 -3.72 -10.79 3.51
CA LEU A 105 -2.53 -9.95 3.46
C LEU A 105 -2.81 -8.53 3.94
N VAL A 106 -3.91 -7.91 3.50
CA VAL A 106 -4.23 -6.52 3.87
C VAL A 106 -4.68 -6.38 5.32
N ASN A 107 -5.03 -7.47 5.99
CA ASN A 107 -5.44 -7.43 7.39
C ASN A 107 -4.27 -7.58 8.37
N THR A 108 -3.07 -7.86 7.88
CA THR A 108 -1.87 -7.92 8.72
C THR A 108 -1.46 -6.48 9.07
N ARG A 109 -1.46 -6.16 10.37
CA ARG A 109 -1.33 -4.78 10.83
C ARG A 109 -0.07 -4.45 11.60
N THR A 110 0.48 -5.40 12.35
CA THR A 110 1.60 -5.15 13.24
C THR A 110 2.70 -6.18 13.03
N TYR A 111 3.93 -5.73 13.19
CA TYR A 111 5.11 -6.59 13.08
C TYR A 111 5.99 -6.38 14.30
N PRO A 112 6.36 -7.47 15.02
CA PRO A 112 7.11 -7.35 16.27
C PRO A 112 8.45 -6.62 16.14
N ALA A 113 9.09 -6.68 14.98
CA ALA A 113 10.36 -6.00 14.76
C ALA A 113 10.24 -4.51 14.45
N CYS A 114 9.03 -3.99 14.26
CA CYS A 114 8.80 -2.58 13.94
C CYS A 114 8.60 -1.78 15.22
N GLU A 115 9.38 -0.72 15.39
CA GLU A 115 9.35 0.14 16.59
C GLU A 115 8.48 1.39 16.41
N CYS A 116 7.73 1.52 15.31
CA CYS A 116 6.91 2.70 15.09
C CYS A 116 5.73 2.78 16.08
N PRO A 117 5.15 3.99 16.28
CA PRO A 117 4.06 4.17 17.25
C PRO A 117 2.82 3.32 16.99
N GLN A 118 2.60 2.86 15.76
CA GLN A 118 1.45 2.01 15.46
C GLN A 118 1.70 0.54 15.79
N CYS A 119 2.95 0.09 15.77
CA CYS A 119 3.29 -1.30 16.09
C CYS A 119 3.60 -1.50 17.56
N VAL A 120 4.33 -0.59 18.18
CA VAL A 120 4.75 -0.68 19.58
C VAL A 120 3.57 -0.83 20.55
N PRO A 121 2.48 -0.07 20.44
CA PRO A 121 1.35 -0.24 21.37
C PRO A 121 0.72 -1.63 21.33
N ALA A 122 0.77 -2.30 20.19
CA ALA A 122 0.23 -3.66 20.05
C ALA A 122 1.15 -4.71 20.69
N LEU A 123 2.44 -4.38 20.89
CA LEU A 123 3.42 -5.27 21.49
C LEU A 123 3.47 -5.16 23.00
N ILE A 124 2.92 -4.08 23.57
CA ILE A 124 2.91 -3.84 25.01
C ILE A 124 1.60 -4.38 25.58
N PRO A 125 1.61 -5.41 26.43
CA PRO A 125 0.37 -5.90 27.06
C PRO A 125 -0.28 -4.81 27.89
N VAL A 126 -1.62 -4.73 27.84
CA VAL A 126 -2.40 -3.71 28.57
C VAL A 126 -2.15 -3.84 30.08
N ASN A 127 -1.83 -5.03 30.56
CA ASN A 127 -1.63 -5.31 31.97
C ASN A 127 -0.18 -5.18 32.46
N SER A 128 0.72 -4.65 31.62
CA SER A 128 2.13 -4.52 32.00
C SER A 128 2.45 -3.25 32.79
N LEU A 129 1.44 -2.51 33.18
CA LEU A 129 1.60 -1.29 33.98
C LEU A 129 1.32 -1.58 35.47
#